data_83ad287f9689ab265dcc22aa520aa615
#
_entry.id   83ad287f9689ab265dcc22aa520aa615
#
_cell.length_a   1.000
_cell.length_b   1.000
_cell.length_c   1.000
_cell.angle_alpha   90.00
_cell.angle_beta   90.00
_cell.angle_gamma   90.00
#
_symmetry.space_group_name_H-M   'P 1'
#
loop_
_entity.id
_entity.type
_entity.pdbx_description
1 polymer ?
#
loop_
_entity_poly.entity_id
_entity_poly.type
_entity_poly.pdbx_seq_one_letter_code
_entity_poly.pdbx_strand_id
1 'polypeptide(L)'
;MISRRCLLLAAAATLTAGSGFGYMRYWEPGWLELTHQRIAFFKDKAAPFKILFLADLHYSRFVPLSLISDAIALGIEQKPDLILLGGDYVLFDMPLNFSAFSNVLSPLAECAPTFACFGNHDRPVGTEKNHLIGETLKSVGITVLFNQATVIATPNRQFELVGTGDLWAGQCKPPPASEANLPRLMLAHNPDSKEVMRDEPWDLMLCGHTHGGQLRVPLVGEPFAPVEDKRYVAGLNAFGERHIYTTRGVGSLYGLRLNCRPVVTMLELV
;
A
#
# COMPACT_ATOMS: atom_id res chain seq x y z
N MET A 1 -49.69 -16.98 -13.39
CA MET A 1 -49.67 -16.21 -12.12
C MET A 1 -48.44 -16.61 -11.33
N ILE A 2 -47.60 -15.64 -10.92
CA ILE A 2 -46.44 -15.90 -10.05
C ILE A 2 -46.97 -16.24 -8.65
N SER A 3 -46.48 -17.31 -8.04
CA SER A 3 -46.94 -17.72 -6.71
C SER A 3 -46.48 -16.73 -5.63
N ARG A 4 -47.25 -16.54 -4.56
CA ARG A 4 -46.90 -15.69 -3.41
C ARG A 4 -45.54 -16.08 -2.80
N ARG A 5 -45.23 -17.38 -2.83
CA ARG A 5 -43.93 -17.91 -2.38
C ARG A 5 -42.76 -17.45 -3.26
N CYS A 6 -42.94 -17.43 -4.59
CA CYS A 6 -41.89 -16.92 -5.50
C CYS A 6 -41.68 -15.41 -5.32
N LEU A 7 -42.73 -14.63 -5.07
CA LEU A 7 -42.62 -13.20 -4.77
C LEU A 7 -41.87 -12.95 -3.47
N LEU A 8 -42.16 -13.70 -2.41
CA LEU A 8 -41.47 -13.58 -1.12
C LEU A 8 -39.99 -13.97 -1.22
N LEU A 9 -39.68 -15.04 -1.94
CA LEU A 9 -38.29 -15.45 -2.18
C LEU A 9 -37.52 -14.41 -3.01
N ALA A 10 -38.15 -13.86 -4.04
CA ALA A 10 -37.52 -12.79 -4.83
C ALA A 10 -37.28 -11.53 -3.99
N ALA A 11 -38.27 -11.11 -3.18
CA ALA A 11 -38.11 -9.97 -2.27
C ALA A 11 -36.96 -10.20 -1.23
N ALA A 12 -36.91 -11.38 -0.63
CA ALA A 12 -35.85 -11.73 0.30
C ALA A 12 -34.47 -11.72 -0.38
N ALA A 13 -34.35 -12.30 -1.57
CA ALA A 13 -33.09 -12.29 -2.34
C ALA A 13 -32.64 -10.86 -2.70
N THR A 14 -33.59 -10.00 -3.10
CA THR A 14 -33.32 -8.58 -3.43
C THR A 14 -32.84 -7.81 -2.19
N LEU A 15 -33.47 -8.01 -1.03
CA LEU A 15 -33.07 -7.38 0.23
C LEU A 15 -31.69 -7.84 0.67
N THR A 16 -31.39 -9.13 0.57
CA THR A 16 -30.09 -9.68 0.92
C THR A 16 -28.98 -9.15 0.00
N ALA A 17 -29.24 -9.14 -1.31
CA ALA A 17 -28.31 -8.58 -2.29
C ALA A 17 -28.09 -7.08 -2.08
N GLY A 18 -29.15 -6.31 -1.81
CA GLY A 18 -29.09 -4.88 -1.52
C GLY A 18 -28.31 -4.57 -0.25
N SER A 19 -28.52 -5.34 0.82
CA SER A 19 -27.79 -5.21 2.08
C SER A 19 -26.30 -5.54 1.91
N GLY A 20 -26.00 -6.62 1.15
CA GLY A 20 -24.63 -7.01 0.83
C GLY A 20 -23.89 -5.93 0.02
N PHE A 21 -24.53 -5.38 -0.99
CA PHE A 21 -23.98 -4.28 -1.77
C PHE A 21 -23.76 -3.01 -0.91
N GLY A 22 -24.73 -2.67 -0.06
CA GLY A 22 -24.63 -1.54 0.88
C GLY A 22 -23.42 -1.70 1.83
N TYR A 23 -23.21 -2.90 2.37
CA TYR A 23 -22.06 -3.23 3.20
C TYR A 23 -20.74 -3.03 2.44
N MET A 24 -20.61 -3.62 1.25
CA MET A 24 -19.42 -3.53 0.39
C MET A 24 -19.09 -2.09 -0.03
N ARG A 25 -20.10 -1.26 -0.22
CA ARG A 25 -19.96 0.08 -0.79
C ARG A 25 -19.82 1.18 0.24
N TYR A 26 -20.50 1.07 1.37
CA TYR A 26 -20.62 2.17 2.34
C TYR A 26 -20.08 1.86 3.71
N TRP A 27 -19.91 0.59 4.06
CA TRP A 27 -19.44 0.23 5.39
C TRP A 27 -17.99 -0.24 5.37
N GLU A 28 -17.69 -1.33 4.70
CA GLU A 28 -16.36 -1.93 4.74
C GLU A 28 -15.24 -1.02 4.22
N PRO A 29 -15.43 -0.21 3.14
CA PRO A 29 -14.37 0.68 2.65
C PRO A 29 -13.93 1.77 3.64
N GLY A 30 -14.78 2.14 4.60
CA GLY A 30 -14.45 3.08 5.66
C GLY A 30 -14.00 2.44 6.98
N TRP A 31 -13.98 1.13 7.06
CA TRP A 31 -13.68 0.41 8.31
C TRP A 31 -12.21 0.05 8.42
N LEU A 32 -11.38 1.04 8.77
CA LEU A 32 -9.92 0.88 8.93
C LEU A 32 -9.57 -0.22 9.95
N GLU A 33 -8.48 -0.92 9.65
CA GLU A 33 -7.87 -1.92 10.52
C GLU A 33 -6.40 -1.58 10.73
N LEU A 34 -5.94 -1.58 11.98
CA LEU A 34 -4.53 -1.51 12.31
C LEU A 34 -4.00 -2.95 12.43
N THR A 35 -2.93 -3.25 11.68
CA THR A 35 -2.27 -4.55 11.74
C THR A 35 -0.82 -4.39 12.16
N HIS A 36 -0.32 -5.36 12.92
CA HIS A 36 1.08 -5.46 13.31
C HIS A 36 1.68 -6.73 12.68
N GLN A 37 2.84 -6.57 12.02
CA GLN A 37 3.58 -7.68 11.44
C GLN A 37 5.03 -7.62 11.88
N ARG A 38 5.47 -8.67 12.56
CA ARG A 38 6.87 -8.83 12.94
C ARG A 38 7.61 -9.60 11.84
N ILE A 39 8.78 -9.08 11.43
CA ILE A 39 9.55 -9.63 10.31
C ILE A 39 11.02 -9.74 10.74
N ALA A 40 11.60 -10.93 10.58
CA ALA A 40 13.04 -11.12 10.75
C ALA A 40 13.79 -10.43 9.59
N PHE A 41 14.59 -9.44 9.92
CA PHE A 41 15.32 -8.63 8.95
C PHE A 41 16.76 -8.35 9.40
N PHE A 42 16.95 -8.11 10.70
CA PHE A 42 18.27 -7.89 11.27
C PHE A 42 18.82 -9.17 11.91
N LYS A 43 20.13 -9.24 12.08
CA LYS A 43 20.81 -10.35 12.75
C LYS A 43 21.10 -10.09 14.22
N ASP A 44 20.79 -8.90 14.70
CA ASP A 44 21.02 -8.48 16.09
C ASP A 44 19.79 -8.76 16.97
N LYS A 45 19.93 -8.51 18.29
CA LYS A 45 18.85 -8.67 19.28
C LYS A 45 18.37 -7.32 19.85
N ALA A 46 18.59 -6.21 19.15
CA ALA A 46 18.14 -4.91 19.61
C ALA A 46 16.61 -4.79 19.53
N ALA A 47 16.04 -3.73 20.11
CA ALA A 47 14.62 -3.46 20.06
C ALA A 47 14.09 -3.42 18.61
N PRO A 48 12.85 -3.84 18.34
CA PRO A 48 12.27 -3.78 17.01
C PRO A 48 12.34 -2.38 16.40
N PHE A 49 12.69 -2.30 15.11
CA PHE A 49 12.61 -1.08 14.32
C PHE A 49 11.20 -0.99 13.70
N LYS A 50 10.46 0.07 14.01
CA LYS A 50 9.06 0.21 13.65
C LYS A 50 8.89 0.99 12.36
N ILE A 51 8.21 0.41 11.39
CA ILE A 51 7.88 1.06 10.13
C ILE A 51 6.36 1.17 10.01
N LEU A 52 5.85 2.39 9.85
CA LEU A 52 4.49 2.61 9.35
C LEU A 52 4.51 2.43 7.83
N PHE A 53 3.76 1.48 7.32
CA PHE A 53 3.63 1.24 5.89
C PHE A 53 2.20 1.51 5.41
N LEU A 54 2.05 2.49 4.52
CA LEU A 54 0.80 2.88 3.88
C LEU A 54 0.97 2.79 2.36
N ALA A 55 -0.03 2.29 1.66
CA ALA A 55 -0.07 2.26 0.20
C ALA A 55 -1.50 2.41 -0.31
N ASP A 56 -1.66 2.63 -1.59
CA ASP A 56 -2.96 2.64 -2.27
C ASP A 56 -3.94 3.62 -1.60
N LEU A 57 -3.53 4.86 -1.40
CA LEU A 57 -4.37 5.89 -0.78
C LEU A 57 -5.56 6.22 -1.66
N HIS A 58 -5.36 6.29 -2.99
CA HIS A 58 -6.39 6.50 -4.01
C HIS A 58 -7.34 7.65 -3.71
N TYR A 59 -6.81 8.82 -3.28
CA TYR A 59 -7.63 10.02 -3.12
C TYR A 59 -8.47 10.24 -4.38
N SER A 60 -9.79 10.24 -4.22
CA SER A 60 -10.76 10.20 -5.32
C SER A 60 -12.16 10.55 -4.82
N ARG A 61 -13.15 10.51 -5.72
CA ARG A 61 -14.57 10.59 -5.32
C ARG A 61 -15.02 9.46 -4.40
N PHE A 62 -14.29 8.34 -4.39
CA PHE A 62 -14.63 7.16 -3.60
C PHE A 62 -13.88 7.08 -2.28
N VAL A 63 -12.72 7.72 -2.21
CA VAL A 63 -11.84 7.72 -1.03
C VAL A 63 -11.63 9.17 -0.60
N PRO A 64 -12.36 9.65 0.41
CA PRO A 64 -12.26 11.02 0.87
C PRO A 64 -10.95 11.25 1.67
N LEU A 65 -10.50 12.49 1.73
CA LEU A 65 -9.33 12.88 2.51
C LEU A 65 -9.46 12.57 4.00
N SER A 66 -10.68 12.55 4.55
CA SER A 66 -10.92 12.17 5.95
C SER A 66 -10.48 10.74 6.24
N LEU A 67 -10.77 9.77 5.37
CA LEU A 67 -10.32 8.38 5.54
C LEU A 67 -8.80 8.28 5.53
N ILE A 68 -8.13 9.03 4.65
CA ILE A 68 -6.66 9.06 4.57
C ILE A 68 -6.09 9.72 5.83
N SER A 69 -6.69 10.80 6.30
CA SER A 69 -6.32 11.48 7.54
C SER A 69 -6.46 10.55 8.75
N ASP A 70 -7.57 9.81 8.85
CA ASP A 70 -7.80 8.85 9.92
C ASP A 70 -6.77 7.71 9.90
N ALA A 71 -6.42 7.22 8.71
CA ALA A 71 -5.39 6.18 8.55
C ALA A 71 -4.00 6.69 8.98
N ILE A 72 -3.65 7.92 8.62
CA ILE A 72 -2.40 8.57 9.01
C ILE A 72 -2.35 8.76 10.52
N ALA A 73 -3.40 9.30 11.13
CA ALA A 73 -3.48 9.51 12.57
C ALA A 73 -3.32 8.18 13.33
N LEU A 74 -4.06 7.14 12.92
CA LEU A 74 -3.96 5.79 13.50
C LEU A 74 -2.54 5.22 13.42
N GLY A 75 -1.85 5.47 12.31
CA GLY A 75 -0.47 5.01 12.10
C GLY A 75 0.55 5.78 12.94
N ILE A 76 0.44 7.10 13.02
CA ILE A 76 1.36 7.97 13.79
C ILE A 76 1.26 7.70 15.30
N GLU A 77 0.07 7.39 15.82
CA GLU A 77 -0.12 7.00 17.22
C GLU A 77 0.75 5.78 17.62
N GLN A 78 1.17 4.96 16.67
CA GLN A 78 2.03 3.81 16.92
C GLN A 78 3.50 4.19 17.11
N LYS A 79 3.88 5.47 16.91
CA LYS A 79 5.24 6.01 17.04
C LYS A 79 6.24 5.25 16.17
N PRO A 80 6.11 5.32 14.84
CA PRO A 80 7.05 4.69 13.91
C PRO A 80 8.43 5.37 13.95
N ASP A 81 9.48 4.59 13.69
CA ASP A 81 10.85 5.09 13.49
C ASP A 81 11.07 5.55 12.05
N LEU A 82 10.29 5.00 11.11
CA LEU A 82 10.32 5.28 9.68
C LEU A 82 8.91 5.15 9.10
N ILE A 83 8.61 5.95 8.08
CA ILE A 83 7.35 5.86 7.34
C ILE A 83 7.64 5.57 5.88
N LEU A 84 6.95 4.58 5.32
CA LEU A 84 7.08 4.18 3.92
C LEU A 84 5.72 4.26 3.22
N LEU A 85 5.71 4.91 2.06
CA LEU A 85 4.53 5.06 1.22
C LEU A 85 4.69 4.27 -0.08
N GLY A 86 3.86 3.26 -0.25
CA GLY A 86 3.98 2.25 -1.32
C GLY A 86 3.30 2.60 -2.64
N GLY A 87 3.04 3.89 -2.94
CA GLY A 87 2.46 4.31 -4.22
C GLY A 87 0.94 4.32 -4.27
N ASP A 88 0.41 4.69 -5.43
CA ASP A 88 -1.00 4.85 -5.74
C ASP A 88 -1.71 5.87 -4.82
N TYR A 89 -1.24 7.11 -4.89
CA TYR A 89 -1.71 8.21 -4.02
C TYR A 89 -3.08 8.71 -4.42
N VAL A 90 -3.40 8.74 -5.72
CA VAL A 90 -4.63 9.35 -6.25
C VAL A 90 -5.25 8.52 -7.37
N LEU A 91 -6.57 8.70 -7.58
CA LEU A 91 -7.23 8.37 -8.84
C LEU A 91 -7.63 9.66 -9.53
N PHE A 92 -7.28 9.80 -10.82
CA PHE A 92 -7.67 10.98 -11.60
C PHE A 92 -9.09 10.85 -12.17
N ASP A 93 -10.07 10.56 -11.31
CA ASP A 93 -11.48 10.37 -11.65
C ASP A 93 -12.35 11.60 -11.39
N MET A 94 -11.77 12.64 -10.77
CA MET A 94 -12.35 13.94 -10.49
C MET A 94 -11.25 15.02 -10.45
N PRO A 95 -11.59 16.32 -10.44
CA PRO A 95 -10.65 17.39 -10.07
C PRO A 95 -10.17 17.17 -8.63
N LEU A 96 -8.85 17.11 -8.43
CA LEU A 96 -8.23 16.86 -7.13
C LEU A 96 -7.74 18.17 -6.51
N ASN A 97 -7.92 18.31 -5.20
CA ASN A 97 -7.34 19.40 -4.42
C ASN A 97 -6.00 18.97 -3.82
N PHE A 98 -4.91 19.20 -4.56
CA PHE A 98 -3.56 18.83 -4.13
C PHE A 98 -3.07 19.61 -2.91
N SER A 99 -3.52 20.84 -2.69
CA SER A 99 -3.22 21.61 -1.48
C SER A 99 -3.87 20.98 -0.25
N ALA A 100 -5.14 20.58 -0.33
CA ALA A 100 -5.79 19.85 0.76
C ALA A 100 -5.15 18.46 0.98
N PHE A 101 -4.74 17.78 -0.09
CA PHE A 101 -4.07 16.49 -0.01
C PHE A 101 -2.69 16.61 0.66
N SER A 102 -1.88 17.63 0.30
CA SER A 102 -0.60 17.87 0.96
C SER A 102 -0.76 18.14 2.46
N ASN A 103 -1.78 18.90 2.87
CA ASN A 103 -2.06 19.17 4.28
C ASN A 103 -2.40 17.88 5.06
N VAL A 104 -3.07 16.92 4.42
CA VAL A 104 -3.38 15.62 5.03
C VAL A 104 -2.11 14.76 5.17
N LEU A 105 -1.14 14.90 4.25
CA LEU A 105 0.10 14.12 4.27
C LEU A 105 1.18 14.72 5.19
N SER A 106 1.14 16.05 5.47
CA SER A 106 2.21 16.74 6.22
C SER A 106 2.55 16.12 7.58
N PRO A 107 1.58 15.58 8.38
CA PRO A 107 1.89 14.99 9.67
C PRO A 107 2.84 13.78 9.58
N LEU A 108 2.94 13.12 8.43
CA LEU A 108 3.83 11.97 8.24
C LEU A 108 5.30 12.38 8.38
N ALA A 109 5.75 13.37 7.62
CA ALA A 109 7.14 13.83 7.65
C ALA A 109 7.48 14.62 8.93
N GLU A 110 6.47 15.17 9.60
CA GLU A 110 6.63 15.77 10.94
C GLU A 110 6.85 14.70 12.02
N CYS A 111 6.29 13.50 11.83
CA CYS A 111 6.40 12.40 12.79
C CYS A 111 7.74 11.64 12.69
N ALA A 112 8.14 11.23 11.47
CA ALA A 112 9.34 10.43 11.24
C ALA A 112 9.87 10.63 9.80
N PRO A 113 11.13 10.27 9.51
CA PRO A 113 11.63 10.23 8.13
C PRO A 113 10.66 9.45 7.24
N THR A 114 10.23 10.07 6.13
CA THR A 114 9.21 9.50 5.26
C THR A 114 9.72 9.36 3.83
N PHE A 115 9.65 8.15 3.30
CA PHE A 115 10.02 7.83 1.94
C PHE A 115 8.85 7.22 1.17
N ALA A 116 8.89 7.39 -0.15
CA ALA A 116 7.81 7.03 -1.05
C ALA A 116 8.32 6.41 -2.34
N CYS A 117 7.57 5.50 -2.96
CA CYS A 117 7.68 5.16 -4.36
C CYS A 117 6.40 5.54 -5.11
N PHE A 118 6.43 5.50 -6.45
CA PHE A 118 5.22 5.67 -7.25
C PHE A 118 4.55 4.33 -7.55
N GLY A 119 3.21 4.37 -7.72
CA GLY A 119 2.42 3.27 -8.23
C GLY A 119 1.91 3.53 -9.65
N ASN A 120 1.19 2.57 -10.22
CA ASN A 120 0.72 2.64 -11.59
C ASN A 120 -0.37 3.71 -11.81
N HIS A 121 -1.15 4.06 -10.80
CA HIS A 121 -2.12 5.15 -10.87
C HIS A 121 -1.49 6.54 -10.73
N ASP A 122 -0.27 6.65 -10.25
CA ASP A 122 0.45 7.91 -10.14
C ASP A 122 0.97 8.42 -11.50
N ARG A 123 0.78 7.63 -12.54
CA ARG A 123 1.17 7.87 -13.92
C ARG A 123 2.70 7.75 -14.16
N PRO A 124 3.11 7.52 -15.39
CA PRO A 124 4.54 7.44 -15.72
C PRO A 124 5.30 8.71 -15.36
N VAL A 125 6.52 8.56 -14.86
CA VAL A 125 7.44 9.66 -14.58
C VAL A 125 7.66 10.50 -15.86
N GLY A 126 7.69 11.82 -15.70
CA GLY A 126 7.79 12.76 -16.83
C GLY A 126 6.45 13.23 -17.37
N THR A 127 5.32 12.72 -16.88
CA THR A 127 4.01 13.29 -17.19
C THR A 127 3.66 14.44 -16.23
N GLU A 128 2.81 15.37 -16.67
CA GLU A 128 2.32 16.47 -15.83
C GLU A 128 1.70 15.96 -14.52
N LYS A 129 0.91 14.90 -14.58
CA LYS A 129 0.23 14.33 -13.40
C LYS A 129 1.21 13.72 -12.40
N ASN A 130 2.23 13.03 -12.85
CA ASN A 130 3.28 12.51 -11.98
C ASN A 130 4.06 13.66 -11.33
N HIS A 131 4.34 14.72 -12.08
CA HIS A 131 5.00 15.90 -11.54
C HIS A 131 4.20 16.51 -10.38
N LEU A 132 2.88 16.67 -10.52
CA LEU A 132 2.01 17.20 -9.47
C LEU A 132 2.06 16.32 -8.19
N ILE A 133 2.05 15.01 -8.33
CA ILE A 133 2.16 14.09 -7.17
C ILE A 133 3.53 14.23 -6.52
N GLY A 134 4.61 14.19 -7.31
CA GLY A 134 5.97 14.33 -6.81
C GLY A 134 6.21 15.65 -6.07
N GLU A 135 5.75 16.76 -6.63
CA GLU A 135 5.84 18.08 -5.98
C GLU A 135 4.97 18.15 -4.70
N THR A 136 3.79 17.53 -4.70
CA THR A 136 2.94 17.44 -3.51
C THR A 136 3.65 16.70 -2.38
N LEU A 137 4.23 15.53 -2.64
CA LEU A 137 4.98 14.76 -1.65
C LEU A 137 6.19 15.55 -1.14
N LYS A 138 6.97 16.12 -2.05
CA LYS A 138 8.17 16.92 -1.72
C LYS A 138 7.83 18.16 -0.89
N SER A 139 6.73 18.85 -1.20
CA SER A 139 6.32 20.06 -0.49
C SER A 139 6.06 19.86 1.00
N VAL A 140 5.79 18.63 1.42
CA VAL A 140 5.58 18.23 2.81
C VAL A 140 6.73 17.41 3.40
N GLY A 141 7.91 17.41 2.76
CA GLY A 141 9.11 16.77 3.28
C GLY A 141 9.21 15.26 3.02
N ILE A 142 8.37 14.69 2.16
CA ILE A 142 8.41 13.27 1.79
C ILE A 142 9.40 13.08 0.63
N THR A 143 10.37 12.17 0.83
CA THR A 143 11.38 11.85 -0.19
C THR A 143 10.91 10.72 -1.10
N VAL A 144 10.80 10.99 -2.40
CA VAL A 144 10.47 9.97 -3.39
C VAL A 144 11.74 9.27 -3.86
N LEU A 145 11.77 7.94 -3.76
CA LEU A 145 12.83 7.09 -4.30
C LEU A 145 12.33 6.48 -5.63
N PHE A 146 12.99 6.82 -6.72
CA PHE A 146 12.67 6.31 -8.05
C PHE A 146 13.90 5.64 -8.68
N ASN A 147 13.94 4.31 -8.61
CA ASN A 147 15.11 3.49 -8.96
C ASN A 147 16.38 4.00 -8.25
N GLN A 148 16.24 4.32 -6.98
CA GLN A 148 17.28 4.91 -6.14
C GLN A 148 17.37 4.18 -4.81
N ALA A 149 18.55 4.24 -4.21
CA ALA A 149 18.82 3.70 -2.89
C ALA A 149 19.32 4.82 -1.95
N THR A 150 19.01 4.65 -0.67
CA THR A 150 19.52 5.49 0.41
C THR A 150 19.82 4.64 1.63
N VAL A 151 20.79 5.05 2.44
CA VAL A 151 21.09 4.36 3.70
C VAL A 151 20.26 4.97 4.82
N ILE A 152 19.50 4.13 5.50
CA ILE A 152 18.82 4.47 6.75
C ILE A 152 19.75 4.09 7.90
N ALA A 153 20.18 5.08 8.66
CA ALA A 153 21.08 4.90 9.79
C ALA A 153 20.40 5.30 11.10
N THR A 154 20.48 4.41 12.07
CA THR A 154 20.14 4.66 13.48
C THR A 154 21.41 4.48 14.32
N PRO A 155 21.42 4.86 15.61
CA PRO A 155 22.61 4.66 16.46
C PRO A 155 23.14 3.22 16.48
N ASN A 156 22.26 2.23 16.27
CA ASN A 156 22.60 0.81 16.44
C ASN A 156 22.44 -0.03 15.17
N ARG A 157 21.85 0.51 14.10
CA ARG A 157 21.52 -0.24 12.88
C ARG A 157 21.65 0.60 11.64
N GLN A 158 22.05 -0.04 10.57
CA GLN A 158 22.04 0.53 9.23
C GLN A 158 21.44 -0.50 8.26
N PHE A 159 20.66 -0.03 7.32
CA PHE A 159 20.17 -0.81 6.20
C PHE A 159 19.98 0.08 4.98
N GLU A 160 19.96 -0.53 3.82
CA GLU A 160 19.71 0.20 2.59
C GLU A 160 18.22 0.12 2.25
N LEU A 161 17.59 1.29 2.03
CA LEU A 161 16.24 1.42 1.51
C LEU A 161 16.32 1.71 0.02
N VAL A 162 15.68 0.86 -0.78
CA VAL A 162 15.61 0.97 -2.23
C VAL A 162 14.19 1.27 -2.65
N GLY A 163 13.95 2.34 -3.40
CA GLY A 163 12.67 2.58 -4.05
C GLY A 163 12.74 2.30 -5.54
N THR A 164 11.78 1.56 -6.08
CA THR A 164 11.71 1.25 -7.51
C THR A 164 10.72 2.14 -8.26
N GLY A 165 10.87 2.26 -9.56
CA GLY A 165 9.78 2.69 -10.44
C GLY A 165 8.68 1.62 -10.51
N ASP A 166 7.50 2.00 -11.00
CA ASP A 166 6.39 1.06 -11.12
C ASP A 166 6.56 0.07 -12.28
N LEU A 167 6.19 -1.19 -12.03
CA LEU A 167 6.29 -2.28 -12.99
C LEU A 167 5.34 -2.10 -14.20
N TRP A 168 4.08 -1.79 -13.94
CA TRP A 168 3.07 -1.64 -15.00
C TRP A 168 3.27 -0.37 -15.83
N ALA A 169 3.91 0.64 -15.25
CA ALA A 169 4.37 1.81 -15.99
C ALA A 169 5.63 1.53 -16.83
N GLY A 170 6.20 0.33 -16.76
CA GLY A 170 7.44 -0.04 -17.48
C GLY A 170 8.69 0.65 -16.93
N GLN A 171 8.67 1.12 -15.68
CA GLN A 171 9.71 1.95 -15.09
C GLN A 171 10.50 1.24 -13.97
N CYS A 172 10.10 0.01 -13.61
CA CYS A 172 10.80 -0.79 -12.61
C CYS A 172 12.16 -1.22 -13.15
N LYS A 173 13.23 -0.70 -12.54
CA LYS A 173 14.63 -1.00 -12.90
C LYS A 173 15.44 -1.23 -11.64
N PRO A 174 16.46 -2.11 -11.68
CA PRO A 174 17.41 -2.23 -10.60
C PRO A 174 18.06 -0.87 -10.31
N PRO A 175 18.18 -0.49 -9.03
CA PRO A 175 18.98 0.66 -8.65
C PRO A 175 20.48 0.33 -8.84
N PRO A 176 21.36 1.33 -8.80
CA PRO A 176 22.79 1.08 -8.76
C PRO A 176 23.16 0.09 -7.64
N ALA A 177 24.15 -0.76 -7.91
CA ALA A 177 24.62 -1.71 -6.91
C ALA A 177 25.11 -0.96 -5.65
N SER A 178 24.77 -1.49 -4.48
CA SER A 178 25.32 -0.98 -3.22
C SER A 178 26.75 -1.50 -3.04
N GLU A 179 27.65 -0.63 -2.61
CA GLU A 179 29.00 -1.03 -2.18
C GLU A 179 29.01 -1.53 -0.71
N ALA A 180 27.92 -1.29 0.03
CA ALA A 180 27.77 -1.68 1.41
C ALA A 180 27.12 -3.05 1.54
N ASN A 181 27.71 -3.94 2.35
CA ASN A 181 27.10 -5.23 2.68
C ASN A 181 26.03 -5.08 3.79
N LEU A 182 25.02 -4.24 3.52
CA LEU A 182 23.91 -3.95 4.43
C LEU A 182 22.68 -4.77 4.07
N PRO A 183 21.82 -5.11 5.06
CA PRO A 183 20.47 -5.59 4.77
C PRO A 183 19.74 -4.61 3.86
N ARG A 184 18.97 -5.12 2.88
CA ARG A 184 18.34 -4.29 1.87
C ARG A 184 16.82 -4.44 1.91
N LEU A 185 16.13 -3.34 2.21
CA LEU A 185 14.68 -3.20 2.18
C LEU A 185 14.26 -2.55 0.87
N MET A 186 13.45 -3.25 0.08
CA MET A 186 12.95 -2.75 -1.19
C MET A 186 11.51 -2.26 -1.05
N LEU A 187 11.25 -1.04 -1.49
CA LEU A 187 9.92 -0.44 -1.61
C LEU A 187 9.53 -0.47 -3.09
N ALA A 188 8.62 -1.37 -3.45
CA ALA A 188 8.13 -1.56 -4.81
C ALA A 188 6.61 -1.63 -4.78
N HIS A 189 5.92 -0.80 -5.60
CA HIS A 189 4.47 -0.78 -5.56
C HIS A 189 3.84 -2.14 -5.88
N ASN A 190 4.26 -2.76 -6.99
CA ASN A 190 3.70 -4.02 -7.48
C ASN A 190 4.53 -5.24 -7.01
N PRO A 191 3.95 -6.26 -6.36
CA PRO A 191 4.69 -7.44 -5.91
C PRO A 191 5.29 -8.26 -7.04
N ASP A 192 4.80 -8.17 -8.26
CA ASP A 192 5.40 -8.83 -9.43
C ASP A 192 6.73 -8.18 -9.86
N SER A 193 7.10 -7.04 -9.29
CA SER A 193 8.45 -6.46 -9.40
C SER A 193 9.54 -7.43 -8.92
N LYS A 194 9.20 -8.42 -8.09
CA LYS A 194 10.09 -9.51 -7.67
C LYS A 194 10.74 -10.24 -8.83
N GLU A 195 10.05 -10.31 -9.98
CA GLU A 195 10.60 -11.00 -11.17
C GLU A 195 11.70 -10.17 -11.83
N VAL A 196 11.52 -8.85 -11.93
CA VAL A 196 12.55 -7.93 -12.45
C VAL A 196 13.74 -7.85 -11.49
N MET A 197 13.46 -7.92 -10.17
CA MET A 197 14.45 -7.84 -9.10
C MET A 197 14.98 -9.21 -8.65
N ARG A 198 14.74 -10.27 -9.40
CA ARG A 198 15.10 -11.64 -9.02
C ARG A 198 16.59 -11.82 -8.73
N ASP A 199 17.42 -11.25 -9.58
CA ASP A 199 18.88 -11.39 -9.50
C ASP A 199 19.55 -10.27 -8.70
N GLU A 200 18.76 -9.30 -8.22
CA GLU A 200 19.25 -8.21 -7.39
C GLU A 200 19.33 -8.63 -5.91
N PRO A 201 20.29 -8.08 -5.14
CA PRO A 201 20.33 -8.32 -3.71
C PRO A 201 19.25 -7.52 -3.00
N TRP A 202 18.36 -8.22 -2.27
CA TRP A 202 17.39 -7.66 -1.33
C TRP A 202 16.92 -8.74 -0.36
N ASP A 203 16.49 -8.35 0.83
CA ASP A 203 16.08 -9.26 1.90
C ASP A 203 14.56 -9.22 2.12
N LEU A 204 13.98 -8.01 2.06
CA LEU A 204 12.56 -7.77 2.26
C LEU A 204 12.05 -6.80 1.19
N MET A 205 10.91 -7.13 0.57
CA MET A 205 10.20 -6.24 -0.35
C MET A 205 8.84 -5.87 0.25
N LEU A 206 8.49 -4.58 0.24
CA LEU A 206 7.21 -4.05 0.68
C LEU A 206 6.40 -3.60 -0.52
N CYS A 207 5.15 -4.07 -0.63
CA CYS A 207 4.29 -3.84 -1.79
C CYS A 207 2.86 -3.42 -1.40
N GLY A 208 2.22 -2.66 -2.29
CA GLY A 208 0.80 -2.38 -2.33
C GLY A 208 0.12 -3.05 -3.52
N HIS A 209 -0.58 -2.25 -4.36
CA HIS A 209 -1.13 -2.59 -5.67
C HIS A 209 -2.31 -3.56 -5.68
N THR A 210 -2.24 -4.62 -4.91
CA THR A 210 -3.20 -5.73 -4.97
C THR A 210 -4.51 -5.44 -4.26
N HIS A 211 -4.53 -4.45 -3.37
CA HIS A 211 -5.63 -4.19 -2.43
C HIS A 211 -6.07 -5.42 -1.62
N GLY A 212 -5.20 -6.44 -1.48
CA GLY A 212 -5.56 -7.73 -0.90
C GLY A 212 -6.67 -8.45 -1.68
N GLY A 213 -6.75 -8.18 -2.98
CA GLY A 213 -7.81 -8.64 -3.87
C GLY A 213 -9.09 -7.82 -3.81
N GLN A 214 -9.21 -6.86 -2.89
CA GLN A 214 -10.33 -5.94 -2.68
C GLN A 214 -11.70 -6.61 -2.44
N LEU A 215 -12.06 -7.62 -3.25
CA LEU A 215 -13.26 -8.43 -3.14
C LEU A 215 -12.87 -9.90 -2.88
N ARG A 216 -12.88 -10.30 -1.61
CA ARG A 216 -12.58 -11.67 -1.18
C ARG A 216 -13.88 -12.47 -1.09
N VAL A 217 -14.15 -13.23 -2.15
CA VAL A 217 -15.40 -13.99 -2.25
C VAL A 217 -15.23 -15.32 -1.53
N PRO A 218 -16.11 -15.66 -0.57
CA PRO A 218 -16.03 -16.96 0.13
C PRO A 218 -15.99 -18.13 -0.87
N LEU A 219 -15.12 -19.10 -0.63
CA LEU A 219 -14.88 -20.29 -1.45
C LEU A 219 -14.23 -20.03 -2.83
N VAL A 220 -14.15 -18.79 -3.30
CA VAL A 220 -13.55 -18.40 -4.60
C VAL A 220 -12.18 -17.74 -4.40
N GLY A 221 -11.99 -17.03 -3.28
CA GLY A 221 -10.78 -16.27 -3.01
C GLY A 221 -10.82 -14.85 -3.60
N GLU A 222 -9.71 -14.41 -4.18
CA GLU A 222 -9.48 -13.07 -4.70
C GLU A 222 -9.41 -13.06 -6.24
N PRO A 223 -10.53 -13.23 -6.95
CA PRO A 223 -10.52 -13.42 -8.40
C PRO A 223 -10.00 -12.19 -9.18
N PHE A 224 -10.12 -10.99 -8.58
CA PHE A 224 -9.77 -9.73 -9.23
C PHE A 224 -8.42 -9.15 -8.78
N ALA A 225 -7.65 -9.88 -7.93
CA ALA A 225 -6.34 -9.38 -7.49
C ALA A 225 -5.38 -9.22 -8.69
N PRO A 226 -4.82 -8.01 -8.91
CA PRO A 226 -3.98 -7.71 -10.06
C PRO A 226 -2.52 -8.16 -9.82
N VAL A 227 -2.31 -9.45 -9.65
CA VAL A 227 -1.01 -10.08 -9.41
C VAL A 227 -0.98 -11.45 -10.09
N GLU A 228 0.16 -11.79 -10.69
CA GLU A 228 0.32 -13.07 -11.39
C GLU A 228 0.30 -14.25 -10.42
N ASP A 229 1.11 -14.20 -9.38
CA ASP A 229 1.16 -15.23 -8.34
C ASP A 229 0.30 -14.84 -7.12
N LYS A 230 -0.83 -15.50 -6.97
CA LYS A 230 -1.81 -15.23 -5.91
C LYS A 230 -1.28 -15.41 -4.48
N ARG A 231 -0.12 -16.03 -4.29
CA ARG A 231 0.53 -16.07 -2.97
C ARG A 231 0.88 -14.68 -2.45
N TYR A 232 1.15 -13.74 -3.36
CA TYR A 232 1.56 -12.37 -3.03
C TYR A 232 0.41 -11.36 -3.01
N VAL A 233 -0.84 -11.83 -2.93
CA VAL A 233 -2.01 -10.95 -2.83
C VAL A 233 -2.01 -10.13 -1.54
N ALA A 234 -1.63 -10.70 -0.41
CA ALA A 234 -1.56 -9.99 0.87
C ALA A 234 -0.70 -10.73 1.90
N GLY A 235 -0.19 -9.96 2.88
CA GLY A 235 0.57 -10.49 4.02
C GLY A 235 2.02 -10.79 3.69
N LEU A 236 2.69 -11.49 4.61
CA LEU A 236 4.09 -11.87 4.52
C LEU A 236 4.24 -13.23 3.85
N ASN A 237 4.98 -13.27 2.75
CA ASN A 237 5.18 -14.48 1.95
C ASN A 237 6.66 -14.66 1.61
N ALA A 238 7.11 -15.92 1.56
CA ALA A 238 8.48 -16.23 1.18
C ALA A 238 8.70 -16.14 -0.35
N PHE A 239 9.87 -15.67 -0.75
CA PHE A 239 10.40 -15.72 -2.11
C PHE A 239 11.84 -16.26 -2.05
N GLY A 240 12.01 -17.57 -2.08
CA GLY A 240 13.27 -18.22 -1.72
C GLY A 240 13.61 -17.96 -0.25
N GLU A 241 14.81 -17.45 0.02
CA GLU A 241 15.25 -17.03 1.36
C GLU A 241 14.80 -15.61 1.72
N ARG A 242 14.21 -14.88 0.79
CA ARG A 242 13.73 -13.49 0.95
C ARG A 242 12.25 -13.46 1.29
N HIS A 243 11.75 -12.29 1.68
CA HIS A 243 10.35 -12.11 2.02
C HIS A 243 9.71 -10.95 1.24
N ILE A 244 8.44 -11.10 0.92
CA ILE A 244 7.60 -10.04 0.33
C ILE A 244 6.43 -9.83 1.27
N TYR A 245 6.24 -8.59 1.70
CA TYR A 245 5.05 -8.19 2.43
C TYR A 245 4.17 -7.32 1.51
N THR A 246 2.93 -7.73 1.31
CA THR A 246 1.96 -6.98 0.51
C THR A 246 0.83 -6.48 1.40
N THR A 247 0.64 -5.16 1.46
CA THR A 247 -0.47 -4.55 2.21
C THR A 247 -1.77 -4.61 1.42
N ARG A 248 -2.91 -4.55 2.13
CA ARG A 248 -4.23 -4.43 1.50
C ARG A 248 -4.58 -2.98 1.12
N GLY A 249 -3.71 -2.03 1.46
CA GLY A 249 -3.90 -0.62 1.15
C GLY A 249 -5.01 0.08 1.95
N VAL A 250 -4.97 1.40 1.94
CA VAL A 250 -5.93 2.28 2.66
C VAL A 250 -7.17 2.57 1.81
N GLY A 251 -6.97 2.94 0.55
CA GLY A 251 -8.05 3.28 -0.37
C GLY A 251 -8.70 2.07 -1.02
N SER A 252 -9.45 2.32 -2.06
CA SER A 252 -10.10 1.27 -2.86
C SER A 252 -10.39 1.79 -4.26
N LEU A 253 -10.38 0.89 -5.25
CA LEU A 253 -10.92 1.17 -6.58
C LEU A 253 -12.45 1.12 -6.51
N TYR A 254 -13.11 2.08 -7.13
CA TYR A 254 -14.58 2.19 -7.21
C TYR A 254 -15.32 2.19 -5.86
N GLY A 255 -14.60 2.36 -4.74
CA GLY A 255 -15.19 2.40 -3.40
C GLY A 255 -15.88 1.11 -2.97
N LEU A 256 -15.35 -0.03 -3.36
CA LEU A 256 -15.90 -1.35 -3.03
C LEU A 256 -14.87 -2.18 -2.27
N ARG A 257 -15.28 -2.80 -1.16
CA ARG A 257 -14.51 -3.83 -0.46
C ARG A 257 -15.43 -4.93 0.07
N LEU A 258 -14.95 -6.18 0.06
CA LEU A 258 -15.67 -7.32 0.62
C LEU A 258 -14.68 -8.27 1.31
N ASN A 259 -14.88 -8.49 2.60
CA ASN A 259 -14.00 -9.32 3.46
C ASN A 259 -12.51 -8.90 3.33
N CYS A 260 -12.27 -7.62 3.07
CA CYS A 260 -10.95 -7.07 2.78
C CYS A 260 -10.88 -5.61 3.23
N ARG A 261 -10.90 -5.39 4.55
CA ARG A 261 -10.90 -4.06 5.17
C ARG A 261 -9.66 -3.24 4.76
N PRO A 262 -9.77 -1.92 4.61
CA PRO A 262 -8.63 -1.02 4.51
C PRO A 262 -7.66 -1.23 5.68
N VAL A 263 -6.36 -1.12 5.44
CA VAL A 263 -5.38 -1.43 6.47
C VAL A 263 -4.32 -0.34 6.63
N VAL A 264 -4.02 -0.03 7.89
CA VAL A 264 -2.82 0.66 8.34
C VAL A 264 -1.86 -0.41 8.87
N THR A 265 -0.67 -0.49 8.32
CA THR A 265 0.29 -1.55 8.65
C THR A 265 1.44 -1.02 9.49
N MET A 266 1.64 -1.61 10.66
CA MET A 266 2.85 -1.45 11.46
C MET A 266 3.73 -2.68 11.27
N LEU A 267 4.93 -2.48 10.74
CA LEU A 267 5.96 -3.51 10.63
C LEU A 267 6.96 -3.35 11.75
N GLU A 268 7.32 -4.46 12.39
CA GLU A 268 8.39 -4.53 13.39
C GLU A 268 9.54 -5.35 12.80
N LEU A 269 10.59 -4.69 12.35
CA LEU A 269 11.80 -5.35 11.86
C LEU A 269 12.68 -5.76 13.05
N VAL A 270 12.99 -7.05 13.15
CA VAL A 270 13.75 -7.68 14.24
C VAL A 270 14.94 -8.46 13.71
#